data_b814993d5bed0a4696205087826338c5
#
_entry.id   b814993d5bed0a4696205087826338c5
#
_cell.length_a   1.000
_cell.length_b   1.000
_cell.length_c   1.000
_cell.angle_alpha   90.00
_cell.angle_beta   90.00
_cell.angle_gamma   90.00
#
_symmetry.space_group_name_H-M   'P 1'
#
loop_
_entity.id
_entity.type
_entity.pdbx_description
1 polymer ?
#
loop_
_entity_poly.entity_id
_entity_poly.type
_entity_poly.pdbx_seq_one_letter_code
_entity_poly.pdbx_strand_id
1 'polypeptide(L)'
;THPPLGKELIAVGVLIFGMCPFGWRFMGTLFGVLMVPIIYNFSKKFFKETWISIVTTILFAFDFMHFVQTRISTIDVYVTLFIMLSYFFMYCYTRISFFDTKLSKTLIPLGLCGFSMGLSWASKWTGIYSAIGLAIIFFAQMIRRFREYIYAAKNPGGKTGEISHQYIVKNFHKKLIITLLWCCVFFIVVPAVIYVLS
;
A
#
# COMPACT_ATOMS: atom_id res chain seq x y z
N THR A 1 12.63 -20.96 8.22
CA THR A 1 13.50 -19.82 7.88
C THR A 1 12.66 -18.71 7.28
N HIS A 2 12.88 -17.46 7.70
CA HIS A 2 12.21 -16.30 7.13
C HIS A 2 13.02 -15.72 5.97
N PRO A 3 12.39 -15.01 5.00
CA PRO A 3 13.08 -14.27 3.96
C PRO A 3 14.11 -13.28 4.54
N PRO A 4 15.16 -12.91 3.79
CA PRO A 4 16.34 -12.26 4.36
C PRO A 4 16.19 -10.75 4.60
N LEU A 5 15.35 -10.02 3.86
CA LEU A 5 15.29 -8.55 3.89
C LEU A 5 15.13 -7.96 5.31
N GLY A 6 14.30 -8.56 6.15
CA GLY A 6 14.13 -8.07 7.53
C GLY A 6 15.41 -8.18 8.36
N LYS A 7 16.23 -9.21 8.11
CA LYS A 7 17.53 -9.40 8.77
C LYS A 7 18.58 -8.46 8.20
N GLU A 8 18.55 -8.21 6.89
CA GLU A 8 19.43 -7.25 6.23
C GLU A 8 19.22 -5.83 6.76
N LEU A 9 17.96 -5.43 6.99
CA LEU A 9 17.65 -4.15 7.61
C LEU A 9 18.23 -4.04 9.04
N ILE A 10 18.19 -5.13 9.83
CA ILE A 10 18.85 -5.15 11.14
C ILE A 10 20.36 -5.04 10.97
N ALA A 11 20.95 -5.77 10.01
CA ALA A 11 22.38 -5.76 9.72
C ALA A 11 22.87 -4.35 9.34
N VAL A 12 22.09 -3.56 8.61
CA VAL A 12 22.41 -2.14 8.31
C VAL A 12 22.60 -1.34 9.59
N GLY A 13 21.73 -1.50 10.60
CA GLY A 13 21.90 -0.84 11.90
C GLY A 13 23.19 -1.26 12.62
N VAL A 14 23.52 -2.56 12.56
CA VAL A 14 24.77 -3.10 13.12
C VAL A 14 26.00 -2.58 12.38
N LEU A 15 25.94 -2.45 11.06
CA LEU A 15 27.05 -1.91 10.25
C LEU A 15 27.34 -0.44 10.58
N ILE A 16 26.32 0.34 10.87
CA ILE A 16 26.47 1.77 11.17
C ILE A 16 26.94 2.01 12.62
N PHE A 17 26.36 1.29 13.59
CA PHE A 17 26.54 1.55 15.01
C PHE A 17 27.34 0.48 15.75
N GLY A 18 27.80 -0.56 15.05
CA GLY A 18 28.52 -1.69 15.63
C GLY A 18 27.61 -2.74 16.27
N MET A 19 28.24 -3.85 16.70
CA MET A 19 27.57 -4.99 17.34
C MET A 19 27.21 -4.69 18.79
N CYS A 20 26.31 -3.75 19.01
CA CYS A 20 25.83 -3.34 20.33
C CYS A 20 24.31 -3.32 20.39
N PRO A 21 23.70 -3.28 21.59
CA PRO A 21 22.23 -3.24 21.73
C PRO A 21 21.56 -2.10 20.98
N PHE A 22 22.21 -0.96 20.83
CA PHE A 22 21.72 0.16 20.06
C PHE A 22 21.70 -0.17 18.55
N GLY A 23 22.80 -0.71 18.00
CA GLY A 23 22.91 -1.09 16.59
C GLY A 23 21.80 -2.05 16.14
N TRP A 24 21.51 -3.09 16.93
CA TRP A 24 20.45 -4.06 16.60
C TRP A 24 19.04 -3.50 16.64
N ARG A 25 18.80 -2.49 17.50
CA ARG A 25 17.47 -1.93 17.73
C ARG A 25 17.17 -0.69 16.92
N PHE A 26 18.19 -0.01 16.43
CA PHE A 26 18.05 1.29 15.77
C PHE A 26 17.08 1.24 14.58
N MET A 27 17.28 0.31 13.65
CA MET A 27 16.43 0.19 12.47
C MET A 27 14.98 -0.16 12.83
N GLY A 28 14.76 -1.07 13.78
CA GLY A 28 13.40 -1.39 14.24
C GLY A 28 12.71 -0.18 14.86
N THR A 29 13.42 0.59 15.67
CA THR A 29 12.88 1.84 16.27
C THR A 29 12.60 2.89 15.21
N LEU A 30 13.51 3.08 14.25
CA LEU A 30 13.32 4.02 13.12
C LEU A 30 12.06 3.69 12.32
N PHE A 31 11.88 2.42 11.96
CA PHE A 31 10.70 1.95 11.23
C PHE A 31 9.41 2.13 12.05
N GLY A 32 9.47 1.89 13.36
CA GLY A 32 8.36 2.16 14.27
C GLY A 32 7.97 3.63 14.31
N VAL A 33 8.94 4.54 14.38
CA VAL A 33 8.71 5.99 14.32
C VAL A 33 8.09 6.40 12.99
N LEU A 34 8.56 5.81 11.86
CA LEU A 34 8.00 6.09 10.53
C LEU A 34 6.54 5.64 10.38
N MET A 35 6.08 4.66 11.15
CA MET A 35 4.65 4.27 11.13
C MET A 35 3.73 5.38 11.62
N VAL A 36 4.16 6.19 12.58
CA VAL A 36 3.33 7.23 13.21
C VAL A 36 2.82 8.27 12.19
N PRO A 37 3.66 8.93 11.38
CA PRO A 37 3.18 9.84 10.34
C PRO A 37 2.38 9.14 9.23
N ILE A 38 2.64 7.86 8.96
CA ILE A 38 1.85 7.08 8.00
C ILE A 38 0.42 6.91 8.51
N ILE A 39 0.24 6.50 9.77
CA ILE A 39 -1.08 6.38 10.40
C ILE A 39 -1.82 7.71 10.42
N TYR A 40 -1.13 8.82 10.77
CA TYR A 40 -1.74 10.13 10.73
C TYR A 40 -2.27 10.48 9.33
N ASN A 41 -1.42 10.33 8.32
CA ASN A 41 -1.80 10.64 6.93
C ASN A 41 -2.91 9.72 6.41
N PHE A 42 -2.87 8.44 6.77
CA PHE A 42 -3.91 7.48 6.39
C PHE A 42 -5.25 7.83 7.04
N SER A 43 -5.26 8.05 8.36
CA SER A 43 -6.44 8.46 9.10
C SER A 43 -7.01 9.78 8.59
N LYS A 44 -6.14 10.77 8.31
CA LYS A 44 -6.54 12.07 7.77
C LYS A 44 -7.22 11.96 6.40
N LYS A 45 -6.69 11.12 5.52
CA LYS A 45 -7.29 10.85 4.20
C LYS A 45 -8.59 10.06 4.31
N PHE A 46 -8.69 9.17 5.30
CA PHE A 46 -9.84 8.29 5.49
C PHE A 46 -11.03 9.03 6.12
N PHE A 47 -10.82 9.64 7.28
CA PHE A 47 -11.87 10.33 8.06
C PHE A 47 -12.09 11.77 7.64
N LYS A 48 -11.11 12.41 6.99
CA LYS A 48 -11.10 13.83 6.60
C LYS A 48 -11.15 14.81 7.79
N GLU A 49 -11.12 14.32 9.01
CA GLU A 49 -11.18 15.08 10.26
C GLU A 49 -9.81 15.08 10.95
N THR A 50 -9.33 16.27 11.34
CA THR A 50 -8.01 16.41 11.99
C THR A 50 -8.00 15.79 13.38
N TRP A 51 -9.05 16.04 14.14
CA TRP A 51 -9.19 15.53 15.51
C TRP A 51 -9.15 14.00 15.55
N ILE A 52 -9.94 13.33 14.74
CA ILE A 52 -9.95 11.86 14.65
C ILE A 52 -8.56 11.33 14.27
N SER A 53 -7.89 12.03 13.36
CA SER A 53 -6.54 11.62 12.91
C SER A 53 -5.51 11.73 14.03
N ILE A 54 -5.58 12.78 14.84
CA ILE A 54 -4.71 12.96 16.01
C ILE A 54 -4.98 11.86 17.03
N VAL A 55 -6.25 11.63 17.40
CA VAL A 55 -6.61 10.59 18.37
C VAL A 55 -6.15 9.21 17.89
N THR A 56 -6.43 8.85 16.64
CA THR A 56 -5.99 7.58 16.07
C THR A 56 -4.47 7.42 16.14
N THR A 57 -3.74 8.50 15.83
CA THR A 57 -2.28 8.49 15.85
C THR A 57 -1.73 8.36 17.28
N ILE A 58 -2.33 9.04 18.24
CA ILE A 58 -1.95 8.93 19.65
C ILE A 58 -2.21 7.50 20.16
N LEU A 59 -3.38 6.94 19.90
CA LEU A 59 -3.71 5.58 20.29
C LEU A 59 -2.71 4.56 19.71
N PHE A 60 -2.34 4.73 18.43
CA PHE A 60 -1.34 3.87 17.81
C PHE A 60 0.06 4.07 18.39
N ALA A 61 0.49 5.31 18.60
CA ALA A 61 1.84 5.61 19.10
C ALA A 61 2.06 5.14 20.56
N PHE A 62 0.99 5.15 21.36
CA PHE A 62 1.01 4.68 22.76
C PHE A 62 0.52 3.24 22.91
N ASP A 63 0.24 2.53 21.82
CA ASP A 63 -0.08 1.11 21.89
C ASP A 63 1.11 0.31 22.44
N PHE A 64 0.83 -0.50 23.46
CA PHE A 64 1.86 -1.27 24.15
C PHE A 64 2.58 -2.24 23.22
N MET A 65 1.86 -2.89 22.32
CA MET A 65 2.43 -3.85 21.36
C MET A 65 3.37 -3.13 20.40
N HIS A 66 2.94 -1.99 19.84
CA HIS A 66 3.78 -1.17 18.96
C HIS A 66 5.05 -0.72 19.68
N PHE A 67 4.93 -0.20 20.91
CA PHE A 67 6.05 0.27 21.70
C PHE A 67 7.07 -0.83 22.01
N VAL A 68 6.62 -2.03 22.37
CA VAL A 68 7.50 -3.16 22.68
C VAL A 68 8.16 -3.70 21.43
N GLN A 69 7.40 -3.97 20.37
CA GLN A 69 7.91 -4.58 19.14
C GLN A 69 8.94 -3.71 18.42
N THR A 70 8.82 -2.39 18.50
CA THR A 70 9.77 -1.47 17.88
C THR A 70 11.10 -1.36 18.63
N ARG A 71 11.19 -1.86 19.86
CA ARG A 71 12.40 -1.80 20.71
C ARG A 71 13.17 -3.12 20.81
N ILE A 72 12.57 -4.20 20.36
CA ILE A 72 13.23 -5.49 20.26
C ILE A 72 13.66 -5.73 18.80
N SER A 73 14.76 -6.45 18.61
CA SER A 73 15.31 -6.71 17.28
C SER A 73 14.55 -7.82 16.57
N THR A 74 13.29 -7.53 16.18
CA THR A 74 12.41 -8.45 15.43
C THR A 74 12.14 -7.96 14.03
N ILE A 75 11.87 -8.90 13.12
CA ILE A 75 11.54 -8.59 11.72
C ILE A 75 10.08 -8.15 11.55
N ASP A 76 9.26 -8.28 12.57
CA ASP A 76 7.81 -8.00 12.52
C ASP A 76 7.51 -6.51 12.27
N VAL A 77 8.34 -5.61 12.78
CA VAL A 77 8.21 -4.17 12.60
C VAL A 77 8.28 -3.80 11.11
N TYR A 78 9.24 -4.37 10.38
CA TYR A 78 9.43 -4.08 8.94
C TYR A 78 8.24 -4.57 8.13
N VAL A 79 7.80 -5.79 8.38
CA VAL A 79 6.61 -6.36 7.71
C VAL A 79 5.39 -5.50 7.94
N THR A 80 5.15 -5.07 9.19
CA THR A 80 4.00 -4.25 9.56
C THR A 80 4.01 -2.91 8.83
N LEU A 81 5.16 -2.22 8.79
CA LEU A 81 5.29 -0.96 8.05
C LEU A 81 4.98 -1.15 6.57
N PHE A 82 5.53 -2.19 5.93
CA PHE A 82 5.32 -2.43 4.50
C PHE A 82 3.87 -2.83 4.20
N ILE A 83 3.20 -3.59 5.07
CA ILE A 83 1.77 -3.87 4.97
C ILE A 83 0.97 -2.57 5.07
N MET A 84 1.27 -1.71 6.05
CA MET A 84 0.60 -0.40 6.21
C MET A 84 0.74 0.46 4.96
N LEU A 85 1.94 0.55 4.39
CA LEU A 85 2.20 1.28 3.15
C LEU A 85 1.40 0.70 1.97
N SER A 86 1.33 -0.62 1.85
CA SER A 86 0.56 -1.28 0.80
C SER A 86 -0.91 -0.89 0.86
N TYR A 87 -1.53 -0.96 2.04
CA TYR A 87 -2.93 -0.55 2.23
C TYR A 87 -3.14 0.95 2.05
N PHE A 88 -2.20 1.78 2.49
CA PHE A 88 -2.24 3.22 2.27
C PHE A 88 -2.23 3.57 0.78
N PHE A 89 -1.33 2.97 0.00
CA PHE A 89 -1.27 3.21 -1.44
C PHE A 89 -2.48 2.61 -2.18
N MET A 90 -2.96 1.45 -1.77
CA MET A 90 -4.20 0.88 -2.30
C MET A 90 -5.38 1.83 -2.03
N TYR A 91 -5.49 2.38 -0.83
CA TYR A 91 -6.50 3.38 -0.53
C TYR A 91 -6.36 4.63 -1.41
N CYS A 92 -5.15 5.15 -1.59
CA CYS A 92 -4.91 6.27 -2.50
C CYS A 92 -5.39 5.95 -3.93
N TYR A 93 -5.13 4.73 -4.43
CA TYR A 93 -5.61 4.27 -5.72
C TYR A 93 -7.14 4.26 -5.83
N THR A 94 -7.85 3.83 -4.77
CA THR A 94 -9.33 3.81 -4.79
C THR A 94 -9.95 5.20 -4.83
N ARG A 95 -9.22 6.24 -4.41
CA ARG A 95 -9.69 7.63 -4.38
C ARG A 95 -9.48 8.38 -5.69
N ILE A 96 -8.71 7.84 -6.61
CA ILE A 96 -8.44 8.47 -7.91
C ILE A 96 -9.53 8.09 -8.90
N SER A 97 -10.06 9.10 -9.60
CA SER A 97 -11.02 8.89 -10.69
C SER A 97 -10.36 8.11 -11.83
N PHE A 98 -11.02 7.03 -12.26
CA PHE A 98 -10.50 6.16 -13.32
C PHE A 98 -10.60 6.77 -14.71
N PHE A 99 -11.62 7.57 -14.94
CA PHE A 99 -11.92 8.11 -16.25
C PHE A 99 -11.35 9.51 -16.46
N ASP A 100 -11.31 10.32 -15.43
CA ASP A 100 -10.91 11.73 -15.46
C ASP A 100 -9.38 11.91 -15.45
N THR A 101 -8.66 11.02 -14.79
CA THR A 101 -7.21 11.11 -14.66
C THR A 101 -6.46 10.37 -15.75
N LYS A 102 -5.25 10.86 -16.05
CA LYS A 102 -4.31 10.13 -16.91
C LYS A 102 -3.99 8.77 -16.29
N LEU A 103 -3.94 7.73 -17.13
CA LEU A 103 -3.70 6.36 -16.66
C LEU A 103 -2.40 6.23 -15.84
N SER A 104 -1.34 6.94 -16.22
CA SER A 104 -0.08 6.97 -15.46
C SER A 104 -0.25 7.40 -13.99
N LYS A 105 -1.11 8.38 -13.73
CA LYS A 105 -1.39 8.84 -12.36
C LYS A 105 -2.15 7.80 -11.52
N THR A 106 -2.96 6.96 -12.15
CA THR A 106 -3.65 5.86 -11.45
C THR A 106 -2.72 4.68 -11.20
N LEU A 107 -1.73 4.46 -12.06
CA LEU A 107 -0.77 3.36 -11.94
C LEU A 107 0.29 3.61 -10.86
N ILE A 108 0.66 4.87 -10.57
CA ILE A 108 1.67 5.19 -9.54
C ILE A 108 1.32 4.61 -8.16
N PRO A 109 0.15 4.91 -7.55
CA PRO A 109 -0.16 4.35 -6.24
C PRO A 109 -0.34 2.82 -6.29
N LEU A 110 -0.79 2.27 -7.41
CA LEU A 110 -0.90 0.83 -7.60
C LEU A 110 0.48 0.16 -7.65
N GLY A 111 1.45 0.77 -8.34
CA GLY A 111 2.84 0.32 -8.36
C GLY A 111 3.52 0.41 -7.00
N LEU A 112 3.32 1.52 -6.28
CA LEU A 112 3.83 1.68 -4.91
C LEU A 112 3.20 0.66 -3.94
N CYS A 113 1.93 0.31 -4.14
CA CYS A 113 1.26 -0.75 -3.40
C CYS A 113 1.95 -2.11 -3.63
N GLY A 114 2.16 -2.49 -4.89
CA GLY A 114 2.83 -3.75 -5.25
C GLY A 114 4.29 -3.79 -4.78
N PHE A 115 5.03 -2.69 -4.88
CA PHE A 115 6.39 -2.57 -4.36
C PHE A 115 6.44 -2.77 -2.84
N SER A 116 5.58 -2.09 -2.09
CA SER A 116 5.49 -2.25 -0.62
C SER A 116 5.09 -3.67 -0.23
N MET A 117 4.17 -4.29 -0.99
CA MET A 117 3.79 -5.68 -0.79
C MET A 117 4.98 -6.62 -1.02
N GLY A 118 5.79 -6.39 -2.05
CA GLY A 118 7.01 -7.15 -2.31
C GLY A 118 8.02 -7.07 -1.17
N LEU A 119 8.26 -5.87 -0.62
CA LEU A 119 9.12 -5.67 0.55
C LEU A 119 8.57 -6.40 1.80
N SER A 120 7.24 -6.43 1.97
CA SER A 120 6.61 -7.18 3.04
C SER A 120 6.89 -8.68 2.93
N TRP A 121 6.75 -9.25 1.72
CA TRP A 121 7.02 -10.67 1.47
C TRP A 121 8.50 -11.03 1.66
N ALA A 122 9.39 -10.18 1.16
CA ALA A 122 10.84 -10.35 1.32
C ALA A 122 11.31 -10.21 2.79
N SER A 123 10.51 -9.61 3.66
CA SER A 123 10.80 -9.50 5.09
C SER A 123 10.28 -10.70 5.89
N LYS A 124 9.04 -11.14 5.64
CA LYS A 124 8.42 -12.27 6.35
C LYS A 124 7.27 -12.87 5.54
N TRP A 125 7.14 -14.21 5.54
CA TRP A 125 6.06 -14.91 4.84
C TRP A 125 4.64 -14.47 5.25
N THR A 126 4.44 -14.00 6.47
CA THR A 126 3.15 -13.48 6.92
C THR A 126 2.66 -12.28 6.10
N GLY A 127 3.57 -11.56 5.44
CA GLY A 127 3.22 -10.50 4.50
C GLY A 127 2.33 -10.95 3.34
N ILE A 128 2.38 -12.22 2.95
CA ILE A 128 1.54 -12.79 1.87
C ILE A 128 0.05 -12.66 2.19
N TYR A 129 -0.34 -12.82 3.45
CA TYR A 129 -1.74 -12.72 3.83
C TYR A 129 -2.36 -11.34 3.56
N SER A 130 -1.54 -10.29 3.53
CA SER A 130 -2.00 -8.95 3.17
C SER A 130 -2.49 -8.87 1.73
N ALA A 131 -1.99 -9.71 0.82
CA ALA A 131 -2.40 -9.75 -0.58
C ALA A 131 -3.89 -10.09 -0.75
N ILE A 132 -4.45 -10.92 0.12
CA ILE A 132 -5.88 -11.28 0.07
C ILE A 132 -6.74 -10.04 0.29
N GLY A 133 -6.46 -9.25 1.33
CA GLY A 133 -7.20 -8.02 1.60
C GLY A 133 -7.01 -6.97 0.50
N LEU A 134 -5.79 -6.83 -0.04
CA LEU A 134 -5.52 -5.93 -1.17
C LEU A 134 -6.28 -6.36 -2.43
N ALA A 135 -6.35 -7.67 -2.72
CA ALA A 135 -7.12 -8.20 -3.84
C ALA A 135 -8.62 -7.91 -3.68
N ILE A 136 -9.19 -8.12 -2.48
CA ILE A 136 -10.60 -7.81 -2.21
C ILE A 136 -10.89 -6.33 -2.49
N ILE A 137 -10.05 -5.42 -1.99
CA ILE A 137 -10.22 -3.97 -2.21
C ILE A 137 -10.10 -3.63 -3.69
N PHE A 138 -9.11 -4.19 -4.38
CA PHE A 138 -8.90 -3.96 -5.80
C PHE A 138 -10.10 -4.44 -6.64
N PHE A 139 -10.57 -5.66 -6.44
CA PHE A 139 -11.71 -6.20 -7.19
C PHE A 139 -13.02 -5.48 -6.85
N ALA A 140 -13.24 -5.09 -5.59
CA ALA A 140 -14.39 -4.25 -5.22
C ALA A 140 -14.37 -2.93 -5.99
N GLN A 141 -13.19 -2.31 -6.13
CA GLN A 141 -13.04 -1.08 -6.92
C GLN A 141 -13.27 -1.34 -8.43
N MET A 142 -12.83 -2.49 -8.96
CA MET A 142 -13.10 -2.86 -10.36
C MET A 142 -14.60 -3.05 -10.61
N ILE A 143 -15.31 -3.71 -9.70
CA ILE A 143 -16.77 -3.87 -9.77
C ILE A 143 -17.48 -2.50 -9.76
N ARG A 144 -17.03 -1.58 -8.93
CA ARG A 144 -17.56 -0.21 -8.90
C ARG A 144 -17.38 0.49 -10.25
N ARG A 145 -16.17 0.43 -10.83
CA ARG A 145 -15.87 1.00 -12.16
C ARG A 145 -16.66 0.35 -13.29
N PHE A 146 -16.88 -0.95 -13.19
CA PHE A 146 -17.74 -1.68 -14.13
C PHE A 146 -19.21 -1.26 -14.04
N ARG A 147 -19.72 -1.01 -12.82
CA ARG A 147 -21.07 -0.45 -12.64
C ARG A 147 -21.21 0.96 -13.24
N GLU A 148 -20.18 1.80 -13.07
CA GLU A 148 -20.13 3.13 -13.69
C GLU A 148 -20.16 3.02 -15.24
N TYR A 149 -19.45 2.06 -15.81
CA TYR A 149 -19.48 1.76 -17.26
C TYR A 149 -20.88 1.31 -17.71
N ILE A 150 -21.51 0.38 -17.01
CA ILE A 150 -22.87 -0.10 -17.38
C ILE A 150 -23.88 1.07 -17.32
N TYR A 151 -23.79 1.88 -16.29
CA TYR A 151 -24.66 3.06 -16.16
C TYR A 151 -24.47 4.04 -17.31
N ALA A 152 -23.22 4.35 -17.67
CA ALA A 152 -22.90 5.21 -18.78
C ALA A 152 -23.38 4.64 -20.14
N ALA A 153 -23.27 3.32 -20.33
CA ALA A 153 -23.73 2.65 -21.54
C ALA A 153 -25.27 2.71 -21.70
N LYS A 154 -26.02 2.67 -20.59
CA LYS A 154 -27.48 2.78 -20.60
C LYS A 154 -27.96 4.24 -20.80
N ASN A 155 -27.13 5.22 -20.54
CA ASN A 155 -27.47 6.65 -20.60
C ASN A 155 -26.49 7.43 -21.49
N PRO A 156 -26.43 7.19 -22.81
CA PRO A 156 -25.36 7.71 -23.68
C PRO A 156 -25.30 9.24 -23.79
N GLY A 157 -26.41 9.94 -23.53
CA GLY A 157 -26.47 11.42 -23.55
C GLY A 157 -26.11 12.08 -22.22
N GLY A 158 -25.82 11.29 -21.17
CA GLY A 158 -25.54 11.80 -19.83
C GLY A 158 -24.08 12.18 -19.62
N LYS A 159 -23.81 12.72 -18.42
CA LYS A 159 -22.47 13.01 -17.91
C LYS A 159 -22.34 12.50 -16.47
N THR A 160 -21.14 12.05 -16.09
CA THR A 160 -20.78 11.75 -14.71
C THR A 160 -19.70 12.76 -14.30
N GLY A 161 -20.08 13.76 -13.49
CA GLY A 161 -19.27 14.95 -13.27
C GLY A 161 -19.06 15.71 -14.58
N GLU A 162 -17.82 15.98 -14.96
CA GLU A 162 -17.46 16.66 -16.22
C GLU A 162 -17.31 15.71 -17.41
N ILE A 163 -17.37 14.39 -17.20
CA ILE A 163 -17.04 13.36 -18.20
C ILE A 163 -18.31 12.90 -18.91
N SER A 164 -18.29 12.93 -20.27
CA SER A 164 -19.34 12.35 -21.10
C SER A 164 -19.39 10.83 -20.95
N HIS A 165 -20.61 10.27 -20.88
CA HIS A 165 -20.82 8.81 -20.86
C HIS A 165 -20.25 8.11 -22.09
N GLN A 166 -20.26 8.76 -23.25
CA GLN A 166 -19.65 8.23 -24.47
C GLN A 166 -18.14 8.04 -24.31
N TYR A 167 -17.46 8.98 -23.63
CA TYR A 167 -16.02 8.85 -23.34
C TYR A 167 -15.73 7.68 -22.39
N ILE A 168 -16.58 7.47 -21.37
CA ILE A 168 -16.48 6.35 -20.42
C ILE A 168 -16.57 5.04 -21.18
N VAL A 169 -17.61 4.87 -22.03
CA VAL A 169 -17.85 3.64 -22.78
C VAL A 169 -16.70 3.36 -23.76
N LYS A 170 -16.23 4.37 -24.48
CA LYS A 170 -15.13 4.22 -25.46
C LYS A 170 -13.81 3.81 -24.82
N ASN A 171 -13.46 4.34 -23.65
CA ASN A 171 -12.14 4.18 -23.05
C ASN A 171 -12.06 3.10 -21.96
N PHE A 172 -13.19 2.56 -21.48
CA PHE A 172 -13.23 1.62 -20.37
C PHE A 172 -12.37 0.38 -20.63
N HIS A 173 -12.61 -0.33 -21.72
CA HIS A 173 -11.91 -1.59 -22.03
C HIS A 173 -10.40 -1.38 -22.14
N LYS A 174 -9.97 -0.33 -22.84
CA LYS A 174 -8.55 -0.01 -22.98
C LYS A 174 -7.90 0.26 -21.63
N LYS A 175 -8.50 1.13 -20.80
CA LYS A 175 -7.97 1.44 -19.47
C LYS A 175 -7.98 0.22 -18.55
N LEU A 176 -9.02 -0.61 -18.61
CA LEU A 176 -9.12 -1.84 -17.83
C LEU A 176 -8.01 -2.83 -18.18
N ILE A 177 -7.84 -3.15 -19.46
CA ILE A 177 -6.83 -4.12 -19.91
C ILE A 177 -5.43 -3.65 -19.52
N ILE A 178 -5.09 -2.39 -19.76
CA ILE A 178 -3.78 -1.85 -19.41
C ILE A 178 -3.58 -1.91 -17.87
N THR A 179 -4.60 -1.58 -17.08
CA THR A 179 -4.51 -1.67 -15.62
C THR A 179 -4.26 -3.11 -15.17
N LEU A 180 -4.96 -4.10 -15.73
CA LEU A 180 -4.77 -5.51 -15.38
C LEU A 180 -3.39 -6.03 -15.79
N LEU A 181 -2.87 -5.64 -16.95
CA LEU A 181 -1.51 -5.98 -17.36
C LEU A 181 -0.47 -5.41 -16.39
N TRP A 182 -0.60 -4.15 -15.98
CA TRP A 182 0.27 -3.55 -14.98
C TRP A 182 0.11 -4.17 -13.59
N CYS A 183 -1.09 -4.67 -13.24
CA CYS A 183 -1.27 -5.44 -12.01
C CYS A 183 -0.43 -6.71 -12.01
N CYS A 184 -0.33 -7.44 -13.13
CA CYS A 184 0.55 -8.61 -13.22
C CYS A 184 2.02 -8.21 -12.96
N VAL A 185 2.45 -7.06 -13.51
CA VAL A 185 3.82 -6.57 -13.25
C VAL A 185 3.99 -6.19 -11.77
N PHE A 186 3.10 -5.38 -11.22
CA PHE A 186 3.25 -4.82 -9.87
C PHE A 186 3.05 -5.84 -8.75
N PHE A 187 2.16 -6.81 -8.92
CA PHE A 187 1.80 -7.78 -7.87
C PHE A 187 2.40 -9.17 -8.05
N ILE A 188 3.06 -9.44 -9.19
CA ILE A 188 3.75 -10.72 -9.43
C ILE A 188 5.25 -10.46 -9.70
N VAL A 189 5.57 -9.71 -10.76
CA VAL A 189 6.97 -9.54 -11.18
C VAL A 189 7.77 -8.74 -10.15
N VAL A 190 7.28 -7.59 -9.72
CA VAL A 190 7.98 -6.73 -8.76
C VAL A 190 8.22 -7.45 -7.43
N PRO A 191 7.24 -8.10 -6.77
CA PRO A 191 7.49 -8.88 -5.56
C PRO A 191 8.47 -10.04 -5.78
N ALA A 192 8.39 -10.73 -6.90
CA ALA A 192 9.32 -11.82 -7.23
C ALA A 192 10.76 -11.30 -7.38
N VAL A 193 10.95 -10.18 -8.08
CA VAL A 193 12.28 -9.55 -8.23
C VAL A 193 12.83 -9.11 -6.88
N ILE A 194 12.02 -8.44 -6.03
CA ILE A 194 12.46 -8.01 -4.70
C ILE A 194 12.85 -9.23 -3.86
N TYR A 195 12.08 -10.30 -3.91
CA TYR A 195 12.36 -11.52 -3.16
C TYR A 195 13.64 -12.21 -3.61
N VAL A 196 13.94 -12.21 -4.91
CA VAL A 196 15.17 -12.83 -5.46
C VAL A 196 16.40 -11.97 -5.17
N LEU A 197 16.25 -10.65 -5.10
CA LEU A 197 17.35 -9.72 -4.84
C LEU A 197 17.68 -9.58 -3.34
N SER A 198 16.75 -9.95 -2.47
CA SER A 198 16.97 -9.95 -1.01
C SER A 198 17.55 -11.30 -0.56
#